data_0f741e17befeda2a17d76b2392fbcf62
#
_entry.id   0f741e17befeda2a17d76b2392fbcf62
#
_cell.length_a   1.000
_cell.length_b   1.000
_cell.length_c   1.000
_cell.angle_alpha   90.00
_cell.angle_beta   90.00
_cell.angle_gamma   90.00
#
_symmetry.space_group_name_H-M   'P 1'
#
loop_
_entity.id
_entity.type
_entity.pdbx_description
1 polymer ?
#
loop_
_entity_poly.entity_id
_entity_poly.type
_entity_poly.pdbx_seq_one_letter_code
_entity_poly.pdbx_strand_id
1 'polypeptide(L)'
;AGDECYNCEWSTELYVSQAYAEYVKAWVVCKILAKELGLGNPDGFVFNMSVGYDLEGIKSEKVNTFIDDMIEAKDTEVFKECINWALENVDSFGNVDADYIKSISSNISSSITESTLHGCPPDEIERIATYLITEKHLHTFIKCNPTLLGYEFARKTMDDMGYDYMVFGDFHFKDDLQYEDAIPMFKRLQALADELNLAFGVKITNTFPVDVKAGELPSEEMYMSGKSLYPLSISLAAKLSREFDGKLRISYSGGADAFNI
;
A
#
# COMPACT_ATOMS: atom_id res chain seq x y z
N ALA A 1 -15.68 1.96 0.95
CA ALA A 1 -16.37 1.95 2.23
C ALA A 1 -16.44 3.31 2.94
N GLY A 2 -16.07 4.44 2.32
CA GLY A 2 -16.24 5.76 2.91
C GLY A 2 -15.64 5.89 4.33
N ASP A 3 -16.40 6.49 5.24
CA ASP A 3 -16.05 6.60 6.65
C ASP A 3 -16.43 5.37 7.48
N GLU A 4 -17.12 4.43 6.89
CA GLU A 4 -17.52 3.18 7.53
C GLU A 4 -16.31 2.25 7.67
N CYS A 5 -16.34 1.43 8.70
CA CYS A 5 -15.15 0.69 9.12
C CYS A 5 -14.98 -0.68 8.44
N TYR A 6 -15.74 -0.95 7.41
CA TYR A 6 -15.74 -2.24 6.73
C TYR A 6 -14.91 -2.22 5.45
N ASN A 7 -14.22 -3.32 5.19
CA ASN A 7 -13.41 -3.49 4.01
C ASN A 7 -13.68 -4.88 3.41
N CYS A 8 -14.05 -4.93 2.12
CA CYS A 8 -14.14 -6.17 1.38
C CYS A 8 -12.74 -6.62 0.96
N GLU A 9 -12.54 -7.91 0.88
CA GLU A 9 -11.26 -8.46 0.43
C GLU A 9 -11.13 -8.28 -1.08
N TRP A 10 -10.32 -7.31 -1.50
CA TRP A 10 -10.15 -6.93 -2.90
C TRP A 10 -9.51 -8.03 -3.76
N SER A 11 -8.70 -8.91 -3.16
CA SER A 11 -7.95 -9.96 -3.86
C SER A 11 -8.83 -11.00 -4.54
N THR A 12 -10.12 -11.06 -4.23
CA THR A 12 -11.09 -11.96 -4.86
C THR A 12 -11.88 -11.31 -5.99
N GLU A 13 -11.73 -10.00 -6.22
CA GLU A 13 -12.56 -9.23 -7.14
C GLU A 13 -11.93 -9.05 -8.52
N LEU A 14 -10.61 -8.97 -8.62
CA LEU A 14 -9.90 -8.69 -9.86
C LEU A 14 -8.83 -9.74 -10.18
N TYR A 15 -8.69 -10.06 -11.46
CA TYR A 15 -7.49 -10.73 -11.96
C TYR A 15 -6.31 -9.74 -11.98
N VAL A 16 -5.08 -10.25 -11.91
CA VAL A 16 -3.85 -9.41 -11.93
C VAL A 16 -3.80 -8.52 -13.17
N SER A 17 -4.21 -9.02 -14.33
CA SER A 17 -4.30 -8.24 -15.57
C SER A 17 -5.33 -7.11 -15.51
N GLN A 18 -6.44 -7.31 -14.80
CA GLN A 18 -7.43 -6.25 -14.57
C GLN A 18 -6.88 -5.20 -13.62
N ALA A 19 -6.25 -5.61 -12.52
CA ALA A 19 -5.60 -4.68 -11.59
C ALA A 19 -4.52 -3.84 -12.29
N TYR A 20 -3.70 -4.47 -13.15
CA TYR A 20 -2.74 -3.77 -13.99
C TYR A 20 -3.42 -2.70 -14.87
N ALA A 21 -4.48 -3.08 -15.56
CA ALA A 21 -5.22 -2.16 -16.42
C ALA A 21 -5.80 -0.96 -15.66
N GLU A 22 -6.31 -1.19 -14.44
CA GLU A 22 -6.80 -0.11 -13.56
C GLU A 22 -5.68 0.86 -13.16
N TYR A 23 -4.49 0.37 -12.79
CA TYR A 23 -3.35 1.22 -12.49
C TYR A 23 -2.95 2.09 -13.68
N VAL A 24 -2.79 1.50 -14.87
CA VAL A 24 -2.37 2.23 -16.07
C VAL A 24 -3.41 3.27 -16.48
N LYS A 25 -4.69 2.91 -16.51
CA LYS A 25 -5.79 3.84 -16.84
C LYS A 25 -5.86 4.97 -15.84
N ALA A 26 -5.80 4.66 -14.54
CA ALA A 26 -5.81 5.67 -13.49
C ALA A 26 -4.61 6.63 -13.61
N TRP A 27 -3.40 6.10 -13.91
CA TRP A 27 -2.21 6.92 -14.14
C TRP A 27 -2.43 7.94 -15.25
N VAL A 28 -2.82 7.48 -16.45
CA VAL A 28 -3.04 8.37 -17.61
C VAL A 28 -4.14 9.39 -17.32
N VAL A 29 -5.26 8.96 -16.72
CA VAL A 29 -6.37 9.86 -16.35
C VAL A 29 -5.91 10.92 -15.33
N CYS A 30 -5.18 10.52 -14.29
CA CYS A 30 -4.69 11.47 -13.28
C CYS A 30 -3.71 12.49 -13.88
N LYS A 31 -2.82 12.07 -14.79
CA LYS A 31 -1.90 12.97 -15.49
C LYS A 31 -2.66 13.98 -16.35
N ILE A 32 -3.64 13.52 -17.12
CA ILE A 32 -4.49 14.38 -17.95
C ILE A 32 -5.30 15.36 -17.08
N LEU A 33 -5.97 14.88 -16.01
CA LEU A 33 -6.77 15.73 -15.13
C LEU A 33 -5.93 16.77 -14.40
N ALA A 34 -4.74 16.40 -13.93
CA ALA A 34 -3.83 17.34 -13.26
C ALA A 34 -3.44 18.50 -14.19
N LYS A 35 -3.14 18.21 -15.45
CA LYS A 35 -2.81 19.20 -16.48
C LYS A 35 -4.03 20.01 -16.89
N GLU A 36 -5.14 19.34 -17.20
CA GLU A 36 -6.37 19.98 -17.69
C GLU A 36 -6.98 20.95 -16.66
N LEU A 37 -7.05 20.53 -15.41
CA LEU A 37 -7.69 21.30 -14.35
C LEU A 37 -6.72 22.19 -13.57
N GLY A 38 -5.44 22.19 -13.91
CA GLY A 38 -4.43 23.00 -13.23
C GLY A 38 -4.26 22.63 -11.74
N LEU A 39 -4.33 21.34 -11.41
CA LEU A 39 -4.26 20.84 -10.02
C LEU A 39 -2.82 20.79 -9.45
N GLY A 40 -1.91 21.59 -9.98
CA GLY A 40 -0.51 21.61 -9.62
C GLY A 40 0.38 20.97 -10.70
N ASN A 41 1.60 20.56 -10.31
CA ASN A 41 2.51 19.90 -11.23
C ASN A 41 1.99 18.48 -11.58
N PRO A 42 1.71 18.15 -12.84
CA PRO A 42 1.31 16.80 -13.24
C PRO A 42 2.33 15.71 -12.86
N ASP A 43 3.61 16.08 -12.69
CA ASP A 43 4.67 15.17 -12.24
C ASP A 43 4.91 15.22 -10.73
N GLY A 44 4.08 15.97 -9.99
CA GLY A 44 4.16 16.13 -8.54
C GLY A 44 3.62 14.96 -7.73
N PHE A 45 3.10 13.91 -8.36
CA PHE A 45 2.64 12.69 -7.70
C PHE A 45 3.20 11.45 -8.37
N VAL A 46 3.32 10.38 -7.60
CA VAL A 46 3.77 9.06 -8.04
C VAL A 46 2.77 8.00 -7.58
N PHE A 47 2.68 6.90 -8.30
CA PHE A 47 1.93 5.75 -7.85
C PHE A 47 2.84 4.79 -7.07
N ASN A 48 2.25 4.06 -6.15
CA ASN A 48 2.87 2.98 -5.43
C ASN A 48 2.04 1.71 -5.65
N MET A 49 2.62 0.71 -6.32
CA MET A 49 1.95 -0.57 -6.50
C MET A 49 1.97 -1.41 -5.23
N SER A 50 1.11 -2.39 -5.14
CA SER A 50 1.04 -3.30 -4.01
C SER A 50 0.94 -4.74 -4.48
N VAL A 51 1.65 -5.65 -3.81
CA VAL A 51 1.60 -7.09 -4.04
C VAL A 51 1.43 -7.83 -2.72
N GLY A 52 0.79 -8.99 -2.75
CA GLY A 52 0.44 -9.75 -1.56
C GLY A 52 0.49 -11.25 -1.78
N TYR A 53 1.68 -11.79 -2.04
CA TYR A 53 1.96 -13.23 -2.18
C TYR A 53 3.19 -13.60 -1.35
N ASP A 54 3.43 -14.91 -1.18
CA ASP A 54 4.73 -15.41 -0.76
C ASP A 54 5.80 -15.16 -1.85
N LEU A 55 7.07 -15.41 -1.54
CA LEU A 55 8.17 -15.13 -2.47
C LEU A 55 8.03 -15.89 -3.81
N GLU A 56 7.58 -17.13 -3.76
CA GLU A 56 7.39 -17.93 -4.98
C GLU A 56 6.23 -17.38 -5.83
N GLY A 57 5.16 -16.94 -5.18
CA GLY A 57 4.05 -16.27 -5.86
C GLY A 57 4.44 -14.95 -6.50
N ILE A 58 5.28 -14.15 -5.81
CA ILE A 58 5.81 -12.89 -6.36
C ILE A 58 6.74 -13.15 -7.55
N LYS A 59 7.55 -14.21 -7.50
CA LYS A 59 8.42 -14.64 -8.61
C LYS A 59 7.67 -15.35 -9.73
N SER A 60 6.41 -15.73 -9.54
CA SER A 60 5.62 -16.33 -10.62
C SER A 60 5.55 -15.42 -11.84
N GLU A 61 5.52 -16.00 -13.04
CA GLU A 61 5.44 -15.25 -14.30
C GLU A 61 4.34 -14.18 -14.25
N LYS A 62 3.18 -14.53 -13.74
CA LYS A 62 2.01 -13.62 -13.64
C LYS A 62 2.28 -12.36 -12.82
N VAL A 63 2.87 -12.48 -11.63
CA VAL A 63 3.11 -11.35 -10.73
C VAL A 63 4.37 -10.60 -11.15
N ASN A 64 5.39 -11.35 -11.59
CA ASN A 64 6.63 -10.76 -12.05
C ASN A 64 6.41 -9.89 -13.30
N THR A 65 5.59 -10.35 -14.26
CA THR A 65 5.19 -9.55 -15.44
C THR A 65 4.43 -8.31 -15.02
N PHE A 66 3.48 -8.42 -14.07
CA PHE A 66 2.79 -7.25 -13.53
C PHE A 66 3.77 -6.20 -12.99
N ILE A 67 4.77 -6.62 -12.20
CA ILE A 67 5.77 -5.71 -11.64
C ILE A 67 6.59 -5.05 -12.74
N ASP A 68 7.07 -5.83 -13.70
CA ASP A 68 7.91 -5.33 -14.81
C ASP A 68 7.14 -4.36 -15.71
N ASP A 69 5.89 -4.67 -16.03
CA ASP A 69 5.02 -3.81 -16.82
C ASP A 69 4.63 -2.52 -16.07
N MET A 70 4.54 -2.54 -14.74
CA MET A 70 4.34 -1.33 -13.92
C MET A 70 5.58 -0.43 -13.90
N ILE A 71 6.77 -1.02 -13.97
CA ILE A 71 8.04 -0.28 -14.08
C ILE A 71 8.18 0.36 -15.46
N GLU A 72 7.78 -0.36 -16.52
CA GLU A 72 7.87 0.13 -17.90
C GLU A 72 6.69 -0.37 -18.75
N ALA A 73 5.64 0.45 -18.84
CA ALA A 73 4.40 0.12 -19.53
C ALA A 73 4.39 0.41 -21.04
N LYS A 74 5.45 1.03 -21.58
CA LYS A 74 5.48 1.60 -22.94
C LYS A 74 5.00 0.66 -24.03
N ASP A 75 5.39 -0.61 -23.94
CA ASP A 75 5.08 -1.60 -24.98
C ASP A 75 3.80 -2.40 -24.70
N THR A 76 3.16 -2.19 -23.54
CA THR A 76 1.91 -2.88 -23.19
C THR A 76 0.72 -2.32 -24.00
N GLU A 77 -0.23 -3.21 -24.33
CA GLU A 77 -1.42 -2.81 -25.10
C GLU A 77 -2.25 -1.78 -24.34
N VAL A 78 -2.44 -1.96 -23.03
CA VAL A 78 -3.27 -1.07 -22.19
C VAL A 78 -2.72 0.36 -22.20
N PHE A 79 -1.40 0.55 -22.08
CA PHE A 79 -0.79 1.88 -22.10
C PHE A 79 -0.95 2.51 -23.48
N LYS A 80 -0.68 1.76 -24.55
CA LYS A 80 -0.87 2.23 -25.94
C LYS A 80 -2.31 2.63 -26.21
N GLU A 81 -3.28 1.81 -25.78
CA GLU A 81 -4.71 2.12 -25.91
C GLU A 81 -5.07 3.43 -25.20
N CYS A 82 -4.60 3.64 -23.97
CA CYS A 82 -4.85 4.86 -23.21
C CYS A 82 -4.28 6.10 -23.90
N ILE A 83 -3.03 6.04 -24.38
CA ILE A 83 -2.39 7.15 -25.05
C ILE A 83 -3.08 7.44 -26.42
N ASN A 84 -3.40 6.40 -27.20
CA ASN A 84 -4.09 6.56 -28.46
C ASN A 84 -5.49 7.16 -28.25
N TRP A 85 -6.26 6.67 -27.29
CA TRP A 85 -7.56 7.25 -26.95
C TRP A 85 -7.45 8.74 -26.60
N ALA A 86 -6.47 9.11 -25.79
CA ALA A 86 -6.26 10.52 -25.42
C ALA A 86 -5.90 11.38 -26.61
N LEU A 87 -5.05 10.88 -27.54
CA LEU A 87 -4.70 11.58 -28.78
C LEU A 87 -5.90 11.74 -29.74
N GLU A 88 -6.74 10.71 -29.88
CA GLU A 88 -7.97 10.75 -30.70
C GLU A 88 -8.99 11.75 -30.16
N ASN A 89 -8.98 12.03 -28.84
CA ASN A 89 -9.89 12.95 -28.19
C ASN A 89 -9.22 14.28 -27.76
N VAL A 90 -8.06 14.60 -28.31
CA VAL A 90 -7.27 15.78 -27.90
C VAL A 90 -8.04 17.08 -28.02
N ASP A 91 -8.88 17.23 -29.02
CA ASP A 91 -9.70 18.44 -29.25
C ASP A 91 -10.79 18.65 -28.17
N SER A 92 -11.03 17.65 -27.32
CA SER A 92 -11.95 17.73 -26.19
C SER A 92 -11.35 18.37 -24.94
N PHE A 93 -10.03 18.56 -24.92
CA PHE A 93 -9.30 19.17 -23.80
C PHE A 93 -9.04 20.65 -24.07
N GLY A 94 -9.02 21.45 -23.01
CA GLY A 94 -8.71 22.88 -23.08
C GLY A 94 -7.24 23.22 -22.83
N ASN A 95 -6.56 22.43 -22.00
CA ASN A 95 -5.20 22.68 -21.53
C ASN A 95 -4.22 21.52 -21.80
N VAL A 96 -4.69 20.43 -22.39
CA VAL A 96 -3.90 19.25 -22.74
C VAL A 96 -3.75 19.19 -24.26
N ASP A 97 -2.53 19.15 -24.74
CA ASP A 97 -2.20 19.00 -26.16
C ASP A 97 -1.57 17.63 -26.49
N ALA A 98 -1.39 17.34 -27.77
CA ALA A 98 -0.83 16.07 -28.22
C ALA A 98 0.62 15.84 -27.76
N ASP A 99 1.40 16.90 -27.58
CA ASP A 99 2.79 16.77 -27.13
C ASP A 99 2.85 16.41 -25.64
N TYR A 100 1.97 17.00 -24.82
CA TYR A 100 1.81 16.61 -23.43
C TYR A 100 1.37 15.15 -23.31
N ILE A 101 0.35 14.71 -24.06
CA ILE A 101 -0.12 13.31 -24.02
C ILE A 101 1.03 12.35 -24.34
N LYS A 102 1.81 12.61 -25.35
CA LYS A 102 2.99 11.79 -25.73
C LYS A 102 4.11 11.82 -24.69
N SER A 103 4.16 12.85 -23.85
CA SER A 103 5.15 12.99 -22.79
C SER A 103 4.78 12.27 -21.50
N ILE A 104 3.55 11.75 -21.38
CA ILE A 104 3.13 11.01 -20.19
C ILE A 104 4.06 9.80 -20.01
N SER A 105 4.67 9.73 -18.83
CA SER A 105 5.63 8.67 -18.49
C SER A 105 4.99 7.28 -18.55
N SER A 106 5.70 6.34 -19.18
CA SER A 106 5.37 4.92 -19.17
C SER A 106 5.84 4.19 -17.90
N ASN A 107 6.64 4.83 -17.06
CA ASN A 107 6.89 4.36 -15.72
C ASN A 107 5.67 4.69 -14.83
N ILE A 108 4.85 3.67 -14.56
CA ILE A 108 3.63 3.82 -13.75
C ILE A 108 3.99 3.87 -12.27
N SER A 109 4.94 3.03 -11.85
CA SER A 109 5.42 3.00 -10.47
C SER A 109 6.84 2.49 -10.36
N SER A 110 7.66 3.20 -9.58
CA SER A 110 9.00 2.79 -9.16
C SER A 110 9.03 2.37 -7.68
N SER A 111 7.87 2.22 -7.06
CA SER A 111 7.75 1.82 -5.66
C SER A 111 6.69 0.76 -5.45
N ILE A 112 6.93 -0.09 -4.47
CA ILE A 112 6.06 -1.22 -4.16
C ILE A 112 5.81 -1.36 -2.66
N THR A 113 4.58 -1.73 -2.32
CA THR A 113 4.24 -2.17 -0.97
C THR A 113 4.07 -3.68 -0.95
N GLU A 114 4.88 -4.34 -0.15
CA GLU A 114 4.70 -5.73 0.23
C GLU A 114 3.58 -5.82 1.26
N SER A 115 2.49 -6.50 0.89
CA SER A 115 1.34 -6.73 1.76
C SER A 115 1.26 -8.21 2.09
N THR A 116 1.87 -8.62 3.19
CA THR A 116 1.85 -10.01 3.64
C THR A 116 0.52 -10.35 4.33
N LEU A 117 0.21 -11.64 4.33
CA LEU A 117 -0.91 -12.17 5.10
C LEU A 117 -0.60 -12.14 6.60
N HIS A 118 -1.65 -12.20 7.43
CA HIS A 118 -1.49 -12.46 8.86
C HIS A 118 -0.72 -13.79 9.06
N GLY A 119 0.21 -13.82 10.02
CA GLY A 119 1.02 -14.99 10.31
C GLY A 119 2.18 -15.23 9.33
N CYS A 120 2.50 -14.30 8.42
CA CYS A 120 3.67 -14.43 7.57
C CYS A 120 4.97 -14.38 8.40
N PRO A 121 5.87 -15.39 8.29
CA PRO A 121 7.10 -15.41 9.06
C PRO A 121 8.03 -14.23 8.76
N PRO A 122 8.76 -13.68 9.76
CA PRO A 122 9.65 -12.54 9.56
C PRO A 122 10.72 -12.75 8.49
N ASP A 123 11.27 -13.95 8.40
CA ASP A 123 12.29 -14.30 7.39
C ASP A 123 11.72 -14.32 5.97
N GLU A 124 10.46 -14.70 5.80
CA GLU A 124 9.79 -14.62 4.50
C GLU A 124 9.57 -13.17 4.08
N ILE A 125 9.09 -12.33 4.99
CA ILE A 125 8.94 -10.88 4.76
C ILE A 125 10.28 -10.26 4.33
N GLU A 126 11.35 -10.57 5.05
CA GLU A 126 12.68 -10.04 4.73
C GLU A 126 13.19 -10.52 3.37
N ARG A 127 12.94 -11.79 3.01
CA ARG A 127 13.32 -12.36 1.70
C ARG A 127 12.56 -11.71 0.54
N ILE A 128 11.27 -11.45 0.71
CA ILE A 128 10.45 -10.76 -0.28
C ILE A 128 10.95 -9.33 -0.47
N ALA A 129 11.09 -8.56 0.62
CA ALA A 129 11.58 -7.20 0.56
C ALA A 129 12.99 -7.12 -0.07
N THR A 130 13.88 -8.04 0.30
CA THR A 130 15.23 -8.14 -0.29
C THR A 130 15.14 -8.35 -1.81
N TYR A 131 14.31 -9.29 -2.28
CA TYR A 131 14.11 -9.53 -3.72
C TYR A 131 13.60 -8.27 -4.45
N LEU A 132 12.63 -7.57 -3.89
CA LEU A 132 12.07 -6.36 -4.48
C LEU A 132 13.10 -5.23 -4.56
N ILE A 133 13.98 -5.11 -3.57
CA ILE A 133 15.05 -4.12 -3.53
C ILE A 133 16.18 -4.50 -4.50
N THR A 134 16.68 -5.74 -4.45
CA THR A 134 17.91 -6.13 -5.15
C THR A 134 17.68 -6.53 -6.60
N GLU A 135 16.61 -7.26 -6.89
CA GLU A 135 16.34 -7.80 -8.24
C GLU A 135 15.42 -6.91 -9.06
N LYS A 136 14.44 -6.27 -8.39
CA LYS A 136 13.49 -5.38 -9.07
C LYS A 136 13.88 -3.91 -9.00
N HIS A 137 14.86 -3.55 -8.17
CA HIS A 137 15.33 -2.17 -7.98
C HIS A 137 14.20 -1.19 -7.64
N LEU A 138 13.30 -1.59 -6.76
CA LEU A 138 12.14 -0.82 -6.35
C LEU A 138 12.33 -0.17 -4.97
N HIS A 139 11.84 1.05 -4.81
CA HIS A 139 11.56 1.60 -3.50
C HIS A 139 10.54 0.70 -2.81
N THR A 140 10.88 0.13 -1.66
CA THR A 140 10.09 -0.94 -1.06
C THR A 140 9.53 -0.56 0.30
N PHE A 141 8.24 -0.81 0.50
CA PHE A 141 7.54 -0.57 1.76
C PHE A 141 6.90 -1.86 2.26
N ILE A 142 7.09 -2.18 3.54
CA ILE A 142 6.41 -3.31 4.19
C ILE A 142 5.13 -2.80 4.83
N LYS A 143 3.99 -3.42 4.50
CA LYS A 143 2.70 -3.11 5.13
C LYS A 143 2.63 -3.79 6.48
N CYS A 144 2.57 -2.99 7.54
CA CYS A 144 2.54 -3.45 8.91
C CYS A 144 1.12 -3.59 9.45
N ASN A 145 0.92 -4.59 10.30
CA ASN A 145 -0.33 -4.78 11.01
C ASN A 145 -0.37 -3.94 12.30
N PRO A 146 -1.54 -3.49 12.78
CA PRO A 146 -1.68 -2.83 14.07
C PRO A 146 -1.21 -3.69 15.25
N THR A 147 -1.15 -5.00 15.06
CA THR A 147 -0.66 -5.99 16.02
C THR A 147 0.78 -5.76 16.48
N LEU A 148 1.62 -5.04 15.72
CA LEU A 148 2.94 -4.57 16.15
C LEU A 148 2.93 -3.70 17.41
N LEU A 149 1.79 -3.17 17.80
CA LEU A 149 1.63 -2.43 19.08
C LEU A 149 1.60 -3.35 20.29
N GLY A 150 1.27 -4.62 20.12
CA GLY A 150 1.00 -5.58 21.18
C GLY A 150 -0.46 -5.52 21.68
N TYR A 151 -0.96 -6.67 22.14
CA TYR A 151 -2.37 -6.82 22.53
C TYR A 151 -2.81 -5.84 23.63
N GLU A 152 -2.07 -5.75 24.73
CA GLU A 152 -2.42 -4.91 25.86
C GLU A 152 -2.52 -3.43 25.48
N PHE A 153 -1.60 -2.95 24.64
CA PHE A 153 -1.63 -1.58 24.18
C PHE A 153 -2.83 -1.33 23.26
N ALA A 154 -3.08 -2.24 22.31
CA ALA A 154 -4.22 -2.11 21.40
C ALA A 154 -5.55 -2.16 22.17
N ARG A 155 -5.72 -3.11 23.09
CA ARG A 155 -6.93 -3.21 23.90
C ARG A 155 -7.19 -1.95 24.71
N LYS A 156 -6.16 -1.50 25.45
CA LYS A 156 -6.27 -0.28 26.24
C LYS A 156 -6.62 0.95 25.37
N THR A 157 -5.98 1.07 24.21
CA THR A 157 -6.23 2.20 23.30
C THR A 157 -7.68 2.21 22.83
N MET A 158 -8.21 1.05 22.43
CA MET A 158 -9.60 0.94 21.99
C MET A 158 -10.59 1.22 23.10
N ASP A 159 -10.33 0.73 24.31
CA ASP A 159 -11.16 0.99 25.50
C ASP A 159 -11.18 2.48 25.86
N ASP A 160 -10.01 3.13 25.91
CA ASP A 160 -9.86 4.56 26.21
C ASP A 160 -10.59 5.45 25.18
N MET A 161 -10.72 4.97 23.92
CA MET A 161 -11.44 5.66 22.85
C MET A 161 -12.95 5.37 22.81
N GLY A 162 -13.45 4.54 23.74
CA GLY A 162 -14.87 4.18 23.82
C GLY A 162 -15.29 3.04 22.89
N TYR A 163 -14.33 2.26 22.38
CA TYR A 163 -14.57 1.05 21.57
C TYR A 163 -14.46 -0.23 22.42
N ASP A 164 -14.86 -0.17 23.70
CA ASP A 164 -14.85 -1.28 24.64
C ASP A 164 -15.81 -2.42 24.24
N TYR A 165 -16.82 -2.13 23.44
CA TYR A 165 -17.73 -3.11 22.85
C TYR A 165 -17.09 -3.96 21.74
N MET A 166 -15.96 -3.56 21.19
CA MET A 166 -15.24 -4.33 20.17
C MET A 166 -14.54 -5.52 20.80
N VAL A 167 -14.75 -6.70 20.20
CA VAL A 167 -14.16 -7.94 20.69
C VAL A 167 -13.05 -8.37 19.74
N PHE A 168 -11.88 -8.65 20.28
CA PHE A 168 -10.76 -9.28 19.58
C PHE A 168 -9.87 -10.01 20.60
N GLY A 169 -9.33 -11.15 20.20
CA GLY A 169 -8.42 -11.94 21.00
C GLY A 169 -6.95 -11.56 20.78
N ASP A 170 -6.06 -12.29 21.44
CA ASP A 170 -4.61 -12.11 21.31
C ASP A 170 -3.97 -12.99 20.21
N PHE A 171 -4.77 -13.79 19.51
CA PHE A 171 -4.28 -14.75 18.52
C PHE A 171 -3.47 -14.06 17.43
N HIS A 172 -4.04 -13.08 16.75
CA HIS A 172 -3.34 -12.35 15.67
C HIS A 172 -2.09 -11.62 16.19
N PHE A 173 -2.10 -11.16 17.44
CA PHE A 173 -0.94 -10.50 18.04
C PHE A 173 0.22 -11.44 18.30
N LYS A 174 -0.04 -12.74 18.47
CA LYS A 174 1.00 -13.76 18.66
C LYS A 174 1.51 -14.35 17.36
N ASP A 175 0.65 -14.38 16.35
CA ASP A 175 0.94 -15.01 15.06
C ASP A 175 1.59 -14.03 14.06
N ASP A 176 1.25 -12.75 14.12
CA ASP A 176 1.80 -11.71 13.26
C ASP A 176 3.27 -11.37 13.61
N LEU A 177 3.91 -10.64 12.72
CA LEU A 177 5.24 -10.06 12.91
C LEU A 177 5.35 -9.34 14.26
N GLN A 178 6.30 -9.77 15.09
CA GLN A 178 6.56 -9.17 16.40
C GLN A 178 7.44 -7.93 16.28
N TYR A 179 7.28 -6.98 17.21
CA TYR A 179 8.04 -5.74 17.19
C TYR A 179 9.55 -5.96 17.31
N GLU A 180 9.95 -6.93 18.15
CA GLU A 180 11.34 -7.31 18.41
C GLU A 180 12.02 -7.88 17.16
N ASP A 181 11.29 -8.54 16.29
CA ASP A 181 11.78 -9.07 15.01
C ASP A 181 11.74 -8.00 13.90
N ALA A 182 10.70 -7.17 13.91
CA ALA A 182 10.49 -6.13 12.91
C ALA A 182 11.61 -5.08 12.91
N ILE A 183 12.02 -4.59 14.08
CA ILE A 183 12.99 -3.48 14.17
C ILE A 183 14.35 -3.85 13.60
N PRO A 184 14.99 -4.97 13.99
CA PRO A 184 16.26 -5.36 13.38
C PRO A 184 16.14 -5.62 11.87
N MET A 185 15.05 -6.22 11.42
CA MET A 185 14.76 -6.46 9.99
C MET A 185 14.67 -5.14 9.22
N PHE A 186 13.90 -4.18 9.71
CA PHE A 186 13.75 -2.88 9.04
C PHE A 186 15.07 -2.12 8.97
N LYS A 187 15.92 -2.20 10.00
CA LYS A 187 17.27 -1.61 9.99
C LYS A 187 18.16 -2.23 8.91
N ARG A 188 18.12 -3.56 8.74
CA ARG A 188 18.88 -4.26 7.68
C ARG A 188 18.38 -3.89 6.29
N LEU A 189 17.07 -3.89 6.08
CA LEU A 189 16.46 -3.53 4.79
C LEU A 189 16.68 -2.06 4.42
N GLN A 190 16.66 -1.16 5.40
CA GLN A 190 16.99 0.24 5.18
C GLN A 190 18.45 0.41 4.74
N ALA A 191 19.39 -0.25 5.41
CA ALA A 191 20.80 -0.22 5.03
C ALA A 191 21.02 -0.79 3.61
N LEU A 192 20.37 -1.90 3.26
CA LEU A 192 20.42 -2.50 1.93
C LEU A 192 19.88 -1.56 0.86
N ALA A 193 18.73 -0.91 1.11
CA ALA A 193 18.15 0.04 0.18
C ALA A 193 19.05 1.28 0.00
N ASP A 194 19.63 1.81 1.08
CA ASP A 194 20.54 2.95 1.05
C ASP A 194 21.79 2.65 0.20
N GLU A 195 22.37 1.43 0.28
CA GLU A 195 23.50 1.00 -0.57
C GLU A 195 23.16 1.04 -2.06
N LEU A 196 21.90 0.79 -2.43
CA LEU A 196 21.39 0.80 -3.81
C LEU A 196 20.76 2.12 -4.24
N ASN A 197 20.83 3.16 -3.39
CA ASN A 197 20.17 4.47 -3.59
C ASN A 197 18.63 4.33 -3.76
N LEU A 198 18.03 3.36 -3.08
CA LEU A 198 16.61 3.15 -3.03
C LEU A 198 16.03 3.59 -1.69
N ALA A 199 14.73 3.80 -1.64
CA ALA A 199 14.03 4.06 -0.39
C ALA A 199 13.48 2.76 0.19
N PHE A 200 13.67 2.59 1.49
CA PHE A 200 12.94 1.62 2.29
C PHE A 200 12.02 2.35 3.27
N GLY A 201 10.87 1.75 3.56
CA GLY A 201 9.93 2.28 4.54
C GLY A 201 8.87 1.28 4.95
N VAL A 202 7.87 1.76 5.67
CA VAL A 202 6.72 0.97 6.09
C VAL A 202 5.43 1.64 5.65
N LYS A 203 4.43 0.85 5.31
CA LYS A 203 3.05 1.31 5.15
C LYS A 203 2.26 0.90 6.39
N ILE A 204 1.65 1.84 7.06
CA ILE A 204 0.85 1.64 8.27
C ILE A 204 -0.54 2.22 8.11
N THR A 205 -1.57 1.44 8.47
CA THR A 205 -1.54 0.05 8.89
C THR A 205 -2.35 -0.80 7.93
N ASN A 206 -2.20 -2.13 8.01
CA ASN A 206 -3.21 -3.04 7.50
C ASN A 206 -4.52 -2.86 8.30
N THR A 207 -5.60 -3.47 7.82
CA THR A 207 -6.85 -3.59 8.57
C THR A 207 -6.65 -4.38 9.85
N PHE A 208 -7.57 -4.22 10.80
CA PHE A 208 -7.49 -4.86 12.10
C PHE A 208 -8.62 -5.88 12.25
N PRO A 209 -8.32 -7.17 12.45
CA PRO A 209 -9.34 -8.20 12.61
C PRO A 209 -10.05 -8.04 13.96
N VAL A 210 -11.38 -8.09 13.94
CA VAL A 210 -12.25 -8.08 15.11
C VAL A 210 -13.34 -9.12 14.95
N ASP A 211 -13.82 -9.67 16.07
CA ASP A 211 -14.85 -10.69 16.04
C ASP A 211 -16.22 -10.12 15.66
N VAL A 212 -16.96 -10.85 14.85
CA VAL A 212 -18.37 -10.58 14.59
C VAL A 212 -19.19 -11.12 15.77
N LYS A 213 -19.90 -10.25 16.49
CA LYS A 213 -20.70 -10.62 17.67
C LYS A 213 -22.18 -10.32 17.53
N ALA A 214 -22.56 -9.39 16.68
CA ALA A 214 -23.95 -8.99 16.49
C ALA A 214 -24.52 -9.40 15.10
N GLY A 215 -23.77 -10.21 14.34
CA GLY A 215 -24.20 -10.68 13.02
C GLY A 215 -24.04 -9.59 11.93
N GLU A 216 -23.07 -8.70 12.08
CA GLU A 216 -22.77 -7.63 11.14
C GLU A 216 -22.40 -8.18 9.75
N LEU A 217 -21.70 -9.31 9.71
CA LEU A 217 -21.32 -10.03 8.50
C LEU A 217 -21.55 -11.53 8.67
N PRO A 218 -21.68 -12.30 7.58
CA PRO A 218 -21.83 -13.77 7.62
C PRO A 218 -20.48 -14.49 7.81
N SER A 219 -19.63 -14.00 8.72
CA SER A 219 -18.30 -14.52 9.04
C SER A 219 -18.06 -14.44 10.54
N GLU A 220 -17.05 -15.14 11.05
CA GLU A 220 -16.67 -15.07 12.46
C GLU A 220 -15.87 -13.80 12.78
N GLU A 221 -15.13 -13.29 11.80
CA GLU A 221 -14.31 -12.08 11.90
C GLU A 221 -14.68 -11.08 10.80
N MET A 222 -14.41 -9.83 11.08
CA MET A 222 -14.44 -8.72 10.12
C MET A 222 -13.21 -7.84 10.28
N TYR A 223 -12.92 -7.02 9.27
CA TYR A 223 -11.74 -6.17 9.26
C TYR A 223 -12.12 -4.72 9.51
N MET A 224 -11.70 -4.18 10.65
CA MET A 224 -11.83 -2.77 10.96
C MET A 224 -10.86 -1.93 10.11
N SER A 225 -11.36 -0.83 9.55
CA SER A 225 -10.59 0.11 8.75
C SER A 225 -11.12 1.55 8.94
N GLY A 226 -10.59 2.51 8.20
CA GLY A 226 -11.07 3.90 8.25
C GLY A 226 -10.76 4.61 9.55
N LYS A 227 -11.65 5.47 10.01
CA LYS A 227 -11.43 6.37 11.16
C LYS A 227 -11.22 5.65 12.48
N SER A 228 -11.87 4.52 12.69
CA SER A 228 -11.70 3.73 13.92
C SER A 228 -10.29 3.14 14.06
N LEU A 229 -9.59 2.95 12.94
CA LEU A 229 -8.21 2.47 12.94
C LEU A 229 -7.19 3.56 13.30
N TYR A 230 -7.57 4.83 13.20
CA TYR A 230 -6.67 5.97 13.40
C TYR A 230 -5.89 5.93 14.71
N PRO A 231 -6.50 5.65 15.90
CA PRO A 231 -5.76 5.61 17.15
C PRO A 231 -4.62 4.60 17.16
N LEU A 232 -4.81 3.44 16.55
CA LEU A 232 -3.78 2.40 16.46
C LEU A 232 -2.72 2.79 15.41
N SER A 233 -3.14 3.24 14.24
CA SER A 233 -2.22 3.62 13.16
C SER A 233 -1.31 4.77 13.55
N ILE A 234 -1.84 5.84 14.17
CA ILE A 234 -1.02 6.98 14.60
C ILE A 234 -0.09 6.62 15.76
N SER A 235 -0.53 5.74 16.65
CA SER A 235 0.31 5.24 17.76
C SER A 235 1.48 4.42 17.22
N LEU A 236 1.25 3.57 16.22
CA LEU A 236 2.32 2.81 15.57
C LEU A 236 3.28 3.73 14.81
N ALA A 237 2.76 4.74 14.10
CA ALA A 237 3.59 5.76 13.45
C ALA A 237 4.52 6.44 14.46
N ALA A 238 3.99 6.88 15.59
CA ALA A 238 4.78 7.53 16.63
C ALA A 238 5.83 6.60 17.26
N LYS A 239 5.48 5.31 17.47
CA LYS A 239 6.40 4.31 18.01
C LYS A 239 7.58 4.06 17.05
N LEU A 240 7.30 3.82 15.78
CA LEU A 240 8.31 3.59 14.76
C LEU A 240 9.15 4.85 14.47
N SER A 241 8.53 6.03 14.41
CA SER A 241 9.27 7.29 14.22
C SER A 241 10.29 7.54 15.32
N ARG A 242 9.96 7.27 16.59
CA ARG A 242 10.91 7.38 17.72
C ARG A 242 12.02 6.35 17.62
N GLU A 243 11.71 5.10 17.27
CA GLU A 243 12.71 4.02 17.15
C GLU A 243 13.77 4.30 16.07
N PHE A 244 13.39 5.03 15.02
CA PHE A 244 14.25 5.35 13.88
C PHE A 244 14.68 6.82 13.83
N ASP A 245 14.55 7.58 14.91
CA ASP A 245 14.90 9.02 14.96
C ASP A 245 14.27 9.84 13.80
N GLY A 246 13.04 9.50 13.42
CA GLY A 246 12.32 10.14 12.31
C GLY A 246 12.86 9.82 10.91
N LYS A 247 13.80 8.88 10.77
CA LYS A 247 14.45 8.58 9.48
C LYS A 247 13.72 7.51 8.66
N LEU A 248 12.91 6.66 9.30
CA LEU A 248 12.10 5.67 8.58
C LEU A 248 11.01 6.37 7.78
N ARG A 249 10.91 6.05 6.50
CA ARG A 249 9.82 6.55 5.66
C ARG A 249 8.51 5.84 6.05
N ILE A 250 7.46 6.62 6.24
CA ILE A 250 6.15 6.09 6.62
C ILE A 250 5.14 6.50 5.55
N SER A 251 4.53 5.50 4.91
CA SER A 251 3.32 5.65 4.12
C SER A 251 2.14 5.41 5.06
N TYR A 252 1.32 6.42 5.29
CA TYR A 252 0.25 6.35 6.29
C TYR A 252 -1.11 6.04 5.65
N SER A 253 -1.83 5.10 6.25
CA SER A 253 -3.24 4.83 5.97
C SER A 253 -3.95 4.39 7.25
N GLY A 254 -5.25 4.70 7.36
CA GLY A 254 -6.05 4.39 8.54
C GLY A 254 -6.64 5.62 9.18
N GLY A 255 -7.67 6.19 8.55
CA GLY A 255 -8.47 7.27 9.09
C GLY A 255 -7.85 8.66 9.09
N ALA A 256 -6.76 8.89 8.31
CA ALA A 256 -6.22 10.23 8.11
C ALA A 256 -7.17 11.08 7.26
N ASP A 257 -7.38 12.31 7.67
CA ASP A 257 -8.14 13.32 6.94
C ASP A 257 -7.52 14.72 7.13
N ALA A 258 -8.10 15.75 6.50
CA ALA A 258 -7.59 17.11 6.54
C ALA A 258 -7.64 17.75 7.94
N PHE A 259 -8.29 17.13 8.92
CA PHE A 259 -8.45 17.67 10.28
C PHE A 259 -7.52 17.01 11.29
N ASN A 260 -6.90 15.87 10.95
CA ASN A 260 -6.08 15.09 11.87
C ASN A 260 -4.66 14.78 11.37
N ILE A 261 -4.29 15.33 10.21
CA ILE A 261 -2.92 15.29 9.66
C ILE A 261 -2.10 16.46 10.19
#